data_388535b184653d0a64e9d0a3f84237a2
#
_entry.id   388535b184653d0a64e9d0a3f84237a2
#
_cell.length_a   1.000
_cell.length_b   1.000
_cell.length_c   1.000
_cell.angle_alpha   90.00
_cell.angle_beta   90.00
_cell.angle_gamma   90.00
#
_symmetry.space_group_name_H-M   'P 1'
#
loop_
_entity.id
_entity.type
_entity.pdbx_description
1 polymer ?
#
loop_
_entity_poly.entity_id
_entity_poly.type
_entity_poly.pdbx_seq_one_letter_code
_entity_poly.pdbx_strand_id
1 'polypeptide(L)'
;MRRLHLAIVPAAAVLLAGCASAAAIPETRDQSTALPFTGCDTAACVGEINGAAYEILMPATWNGTLLLYSHGYRPAEPFPPNFNPVVTTATPVPGWDSGDKSLGEALLERGYALAGSSYASNGWAVEDGVRAGEEIYALFTEQIGTPKRVYVWGDSLGGLITQTLAESADWVDGAAPLCGVMAGLEPNIGLSLDTAYGVQQLMFPEMEIAGYESYEDALASWEGAASILIESARDQDTDAIARILTIAAMVDAPSQTFTYDGTSIVSTVSGTIESLLTALAYGTVGRQEIDTRYGGSVVGNVDSDYASRLDDAERTAIDAIGGEGAADRFVAILDNGPRVEADPAAQAAAIERGGNPSGAVKVPTITMHTKADPLVIVQNQTFFRDRYQAQQEAGNVLGGLVQLYTVPPPEYSQETGAPYGAGHCNFTPQSRIAVIELLDRWVREGVHPGPVAIEKAMGPESGYSA
;
A
#
# COMPACT_ATOMS: atom_id res chain seq x y z
N MET A 1 7.74 -17.74 -41.20
CA MET A 1 8.31 -17.31 -39.93
C MET A 1 8.69 -15.85 -40.03
N ARG A 2 7.79 -14.95 -39.71
CA ARG A 2 8.06 -13.52 -39.63
C ARG A 2 8.58 -13.24 -38.20
N ARG A 3 9.83 -12.81 -38.08
CA ARG A 3 10.38 -12.34 -36.80
C ARG A 3 9.60 -11.08 -36.40
N LEU A 4 8.84 -11.19 -35.31
CA LEU A 4 8.28 -10.01 -34.66
C LEU A 4 9.44 -9.29 -33.97
N HIS A 5 9.75 -8.10 -34.37
CA HIS A 5 10.65 -7.23 -33.62
C HIS A 5 9.85 -6.63 -32.49
N LEU A 6 10.03 -7.16 -31.29
CA LEU A 6 9.55 -6.53 -30.04
C LEU A 6 10.41 -5.28 -29.81
N ALA A 7 9.83 -4.12 -29.95
CA ALA A 7 10.43 -2.90 -29.46
C ALA A 7 10.07 -2.77 -27.97
N ILE A 8 10.84 -3.42 -27.11
CA ILE A 8 10.80 -3.13 -25.68
C ILE A 8 11.53 -1.80 -25.51
N VAL A 9 10.77 -0.75 -25.28
CA VAL A 9 11.31 0.55 -24.87
C VAL A 9 11.83 0.39 -23.44
N PRO A 10 13.12 0.63 -23.16
CA PRO A 10 13.61 0.51 -21.80
C PRO A 10 12.98 1.57 -20.93
N ALA A 11 12.33 1.16 -19.87
CA ALA A 11 11.82 2.02 -18.79
C ALA A 11 12.92 2.84 -18.07
N ALA A 12 14.16 2.68 -18.46
CA ALA A 12 15.35 3.33 -17.89
C ALA A 12 15.76 4.67 -18.52
N ALA A 13 14.95 5.25 -19.42
CA ALA A 13 15.38 6.44 -20.18
C ALA A 13 14.57 7.72 -19.89
N VAL A 14 13.90 7.83 -18.75
CA VAL A 14 13.31 9.11 -18.29
C VAL A 14 13.99 9.61 -17.03
N LEU A 15 15.31 9.59 -17.02
CA LEU A 15 16.13 10.35 -16.11
C LEU A 15 17.04 11.24 -16.94
N LEU A 16 16.56 12.42 -17.29
CA LEU A 16 17.40 13.62 -17.52
C LEU A 16 16.54 14.80 -17.99
N ALA A 17 16.76 15.87 -17.29
CA ALA A 17 16.45 17.25 -17.65
C ALA A 17 15.20 17.86 -16.99
N GLY A 18 15.46 18.50 -15.91
CA GLY A 18 14.59 19.47 -15.28
C GLY A 18 15.21 20.13 -14.07
N CYS A 19 16.51 20.58 -14.17
CA CYS A 19 16.97 21.63 -13.28
C CYS A 19 16.24 22.93 -13.67
N ALA A 20 15.00 23.07 -13.25
CA ALA A 20 14.35 24.36 -13.17
C ALA A 20 14.60 24.88 -11.77
N SER A 21 15.43 25.90 -11.67
CA SER A 21 15.59 26.73 -10.47
C SER A 21 14.19 27.12 -10.00
N ALA A 22 13.77 26.57 -8.88
CA ALA A 22 12.58 27.05 -8.18
C ALA A 22 12.87 28.47 -7.70
N ALA A 23 12.40 29.45 -8.46
CA ALA A 23 12.23 30.80 -7.92
C ALA A 23 11.19 30.68 -6.81
N ALA A 24 11.58 31.01 -5.58
CA ALA A 24 10.68 31.12 -4.45
C ALA A 24 9.55 32.06 -4.83
N ILE A 25 8.34 31.55 -5.02
CA ILE A 25 7.11 32.33 -5.08
C ILE A 25 6.90 32.81 -3.65
N PRO A 26 6.81 34.15 -3.39
CA PRO A 26 6.45 34.60 -2.07
C PRO A 26 5.04 34.14 -1.77
N GLU A 27 4.90 33.28 -0.74
CA GLU A 27 3.60 32.91 -0.17
C GLU A 27 2.91 34.18 0.32
N THR A 28 2.03 34.73 -0.47
CA THR A 28 0.97 35.58 0.05
C THR A 28 -0.09 34.66 0.63
N ARG A 29 0.16 34.14 1.83
CA ARG A 29 -0.88 33.56 2.67
C ARG A 29 -1.91 34.66 2.92
N ASP A 30 -3.08 34.45 2.35
CA ASP A 30 -4.24 35.30 2.66
C ASP A 30 -4.48 35.15 4.17
N GLN A 31 -4.43 36.25 4.91
CA GLN A 31 -4.67 36.29 6.35
C GLN A 31 -6.18 36.12 6.60
N SER A 32 -6.69 34.91 6.34
CA SER A 32 -8.05 34.58 6.74
C SER A 32 -8.08 34.43 8.26
N THR A 33 -8.87 35.23 8.88
CA THR A 33 -9.34 35.24 10.28
C THR A 33 -8.75 34.13 11.15
N ALA A 34 -7.84 34.55 12.06
CA ALA A 34 -7.28 33.68 13.10
C ALA A 34 -8.41 32.91 13.83
N LEU A 35 -8.39 31.60 13.76
CA LEU A 35 -9.29 30.78 14.56
C LEU A 35 -8.78 30.77 16.00
N PRO A 36 -9.65 30.87 16.99
CA PRO A 36 -9.23 30.92 18.39
C PRO A 36 -8.83 29.51 18.88
N PHE A 37 -7.64 29.08 18.52
CA PHE A 37 -7.05 27.90 19.15
C PHE A 37 -6.22 28.32 20.34
N THR A 38 -6.31 27.56 21.40
CA THR A 38 -5.33 27.65 22.46
C THR A 38 -4.03 26.99 21.96
N GLY A 39 -2.98 27.78 21.78
CA GLY A 39 -1.66 27.30 21.36
C GLY A 39 -1.34 27.32 19.87
N CYS A 40 -2.30 27.69 18.98
CA CYS A 40 -2.06 27.86 17.54
C CYS A 40 -2.66 29.19 17.07
N ASP A 41 -1.83 30.04 16.47
CA ASP A 41 -2.22 31.40 16.07
C ASP A 41 -2.84 31.50 14.66
N THR A 42 -2.91 30.38 13.93
CA THR A 42 -3.36 30.30 12.54
C THR A 42 -4.32 29.12 12.33
N ALA A 43 -4.93 29.04 11.13
CA ALA A 43 -5.76 27.90 10.73
C ALA A 43 -4.96 26.58 10.61
N ALA A 44 -3.64 26.63 10.65
CA ALA A 44 -2.75 25.49 10.70
C ALA A 44 -1.94 25.50 11.99
N CYS A 45 -1.91 24.34 12.68
CA CYS A 45 -1.10 24.10 13.86
C CYS A 45 -0.05 23.06 13.50
N VAL A 46 1.22 23.40 13.62
CA VAL A 46 2.34 22.53 13.30
C VAL A 46 3.30 22.44 14.48
N GLY A 47 3.90 21.28 14.68
CA GLY A 47 4.87 21.06 15.75
C GLY A 47 5.44 19.66 15.70
N GLU A 48 6.02 19.23 16.82
CA GLU A 48 6.62 17.93 16.99
C GLU A 48 6.23 17.35 18.35
N ILE A 49 5.91 16.06 18.39
CA ILE A 49 5.65 15.29 19.60
C ILE A 49 6.50 14.02 19.53
N ASN A 50 7.38 13.81 20.52
CA ASN A 50 8.20 12.59 20.64
C ASN A 50 8.95 12.19 19.37
N GLY A 51 9.49 13.17 18.63
CA GLY A 51 10.21 12.95 17.36
C GLY A 51 9.33 12.84 16.13
N ALA A 52 8.01 12.97 16.26
CA ALA A 52 7.05 12.95 15.17
C ALA A 52 6.53 14.36 14.87
N ALA A 53 6.79 14.87 13.67
CA ALA A 53 6.17 16.11 13.22
C ALA A 53 4.66 15.91 13.05
N TYR A 54 3.86 16.92 13.42
CA TYR A 54 2.42 16.91 13.19
C TYR A 54 1.94 18.18 12.49
N GLU A 55 0.82 18.06 11.77
CA GLU A 55 0.09 19.18 11.20
C GLU A 55 -1.42 18.98 11.44
N ILE A 56 -2.06 20.02 11.98
CA ILE A 56 -3.51 20.10 12.19
C ILE A 56 -4.04 21.30 11.41
N LEU A 57 -5.07 21.08 10.59
CA LEU A 57 -5.72 22.09 9.78
C LEU A 57 -7.17 22.24 10.24
N MET A 58 -7.59 23.49 10.51
CA MET A 58 -8.96 23.75 10.91
C MET A 58 -9.75 24.44 9.81
N PRO A 59 -11.00 24.01 9.57
CA PRO A 59 -11.90 24.67 8.63
C PRO A 59 -12.39 26.00 9.18
N ALA A 60 -12.83 26.89 8.31
CA ALA A 60 -13.45 28.15 8.71
C ALA A 60 -14.69 27.95 9.60
N THR A 61 -15.42 26.86 9.39
CA THR A 61 -16.56 26.44 10.24
C THR A 61 -16.45 24.95 10.51
N TRP A 62 -16.05 24.61 11.74
CA TRP A 62 -15.85 23.21 12.12
C TRP A 62 -17.19 22.52 12.39
N ASN A 63 -17.44 21.37 11.73
CA ASN A 63 -18.62 20.52 11.90
C ASN A 63 -18.56 19.63 13.15
N GLY A 64 -17.42 19.66 13.87
CA GLY A 64 -17.16 18.83 15.05
C GLY A 64 -16.51 17.49 14.77
N THR A 65 -16.16 17.20 13.52
CA THR A 65 -15.48 15.95 13.13
C THR A 65 -13.99 16.21 12.88
N LEU A 66 -13.15 15.35 13.43
CA LEU A 66 -11.72 15.25 13.15
C LEU A 66 -11.48 14.10 12.19
N LEU A 67 -10.79 14.34 11.08
CA LEU A 67 -10.22 13.33 10.21
C LEU A 67 -8.73 13.18 10.55
N LEU A 68 -8.36 12.04 11.11
CA LEU A 68 -6.98 11.72 11.45
C LEU A 68 -6.41 10.79 10.40
N TYR A 69 -5.47 11.31 9.61
CA TYR A 69 -4.85 10.61 8.48
C TYR A 69 -3.56 9.91 8.88
N SER A 70 -3.43 8.67 8.46
CA SER A 70 -2.21 7.87 8.55
C SER A 70 -1.63 7.67 7.16
N HIS A 71 -0.40 8.17 6.92
CA HIS A 71 0.28 7.99 5.63
C HIS A 71 0.81 6.56 5.45
N GLY A 72 1.08 6.18 4.20
CA GLY A 72 1.65 4.88 3.82
C GLY A 72 3.11 4.70 4.22
N TYR A 73 3.71 3.59 3.77
CA TYR A 73 5.12 3.31 3.98
C TYR A 73 5.99 4.43 3.41
N ARG A 74 6.87 4.96 4.21
CA ARG A 74 7.92 5.91 3.82
C ARG A 74 9.26 5.27 4.08
N PRO A 75 10.09 5.04 3.07
CA PRO A 75 11.37 4.38 3.25
C PRO A 75 12.32 5.23 4.10
N ALA A 76 13.17 4.55 4.90
CA ALA A 76 14.22 5.19 5.67
C ALA A 76 15.44 5.54 4.79
N GLU A 77 15.63 4.80 3.70
CA GLU A 77 16.67 4.96 2.68
C GLU A 77 16.01 5.03 1.29
N PRO A 78 16.70 5.52 0.23
CA PRO A 78 16.15 5.52 -1.13
C PRO A 78 15.68 4.13 -1.54
N PHE A 79 14.40 3.98 -1.91
CA PHE A 79 13.75 2.68 -2.09
C PHE A 79 13.49 2.38 -3.57
N PRO A 80 13.92 1.19 -4.07
CA PRO A 80 13.67 0.81 -5.45
C PRO A 80 12.16 0.55 -5.69
N PRO A 81 11.69 0.62 -6.95
CA PRO A 81 12.45 0.96 -8.15
C PRO A 81 12.62 2.47 -8.38
N ASN A 82 11.96 3.33 -7.64
CA ASN A 82 11.84 4.77 -7.93
C ASN A 82 12.92 5.62 -7.26
N PHE A 83 13.54 5.15 -6.19
CA PHE A 83 14.59 5.87 -5.42
C PHE A 83 14.17 7.30 -5.02
N ASN A 84 12.90 7.49 -4.67
CA ASN A 84 12.40 8.78 -4.23
C ASN A 84 13.13 9.27 -2.97
N PRO A 85 13.26 10.59 -2.78
CA PRO A 85 13.84 11.14 -1.56
C PRO A 85 13.08 10.70 -0.30
N VAL A 86 13.82 10.54 0.80
CA VAL A 86 13.23 10.25 2.12
C VAL A 86 12.37 11.43 2.56
N VAL A 87 11.14 11.16 3.01
CA VAL A 87 10.16 12.15 3.45
C VAL A 87 9.92 12.02 4.94
N THR A 88 10.02 13.13 5.67
CA THR A 88 9.84 13.20 7.14
C THR A 88 8.88 14.32 7.57
N THR A 89 8.06 14.81 6.63
CA THR A 89 7.09 15.88 6.90
C THR A 89 5.74 15.33 7.33
N ALA A 90 5.04 16.05 8.17
CA ALA A 90 3.66 15.72 8.52
C ALA A 90 2.74 15.79 7.30
N THR A 91 1.77 14.86 7.24
CA THR A 91 0.83 14.76 6.12
C THR A 91 -0.59 14.55 6.64
N PRO A 92 -1.43 15.61 6.67
CA PRO A 92 -2.81 15.51 7.14
C PRO A 92 -3.80 14.92 6.14
N VAL A 93 -3.42 14.82 4.86
CA VAL A 93 -4.18 14.16 3.77
C VAL A 93 -3.24 13.66 2.68
N PRO A 94 -3.63 12.68 1.84
CA PRO A 94 -2.85 12.27 0.67
C PRO A 94 -2.48 13.45 -0.23
N GLY A 95 -1.24 13.46 -0.75
CA GLY A 95 -0.74 14.49 -1.67
C GLY A 95 -0.28 15.80 -1.01
N TRP A 96 -0.57 16.00 0.27
CA TRP A 96 -0.25 17.24 0.97
C TRP A 96 1.25 17.55 1.01
N ASP A 97 2.06 16.55 1.26
CA ASP A 97 3.53 16.63 1.29
C ASP A 97 4.16 16.83 -0.10
N SER A 98 3.49 16.39 -1.16
CA SER A 98 3.90 16.63 -2.56
C SER A 98 3.37 17.94 -3.14
N GLY A 99 2.59 18.70 -2.37
CA GLY A 99 2.06 20.01 -2.76
C GLY A 99 0.66 20.02 -3.37
N ASP A 100 0.02 18.85 -3.56
CA ASP A 100 -1.39 18.80 -3.95
C ASP A 100 -2.29 19.04 -2.73
N LYS A 101 -2.82 20.25 -2.64
CA LYS A 101 -3.70 20.67 -1.54
C LYS A 101 -5.19 20.46 -1.81
N SER A 102 -5.56 20.07 -3.03
CA SER A 102 -6.94 20.06 -3.51
C SER A 102 -7.89 19.20 -2.67
N LEU A 103 -7.45 18.01 -2.27
CA LEU A 103 -8.24 17.10 -1.42
C LEU A 103 -8.43 17.69 -0.01
N GLY A 104 -7.35 18.23 0.58
CA GLY A 104 -7.41 18.86 1.90
C GLY A 104 -8.34 20.08 1.92
N GLU A 105 -8.22 20.97 0.92
CA GLU A 105 -9.10 22.13 0.77
C GLU A 105 -10.57 21.72 0.64
N ALA A 106 -10.86 20.71 -0.18
CA ALA A 106 -12.21 20.18 -0.35
C ALA A 106 -12.80 19.58 0.93
N LEU A 107 -12.01 18.93 1.79
CA LEU A 107 -12.44 18.40 3.08
C LEU A 107 -12.62 19.52 4.11
N LEU A 108 -11.75 20.52 4.14
CA LEU A 108 -11.89 21.73 4.98
C LEU A 108 -13.16 22.51 4.64
N GLU A 109 -13.47 22.69 3.34
CA GLU A 109 -14.72 23.32 2.90
C GLU A 109 -15.99 22.62 3.40
N ARG A 110 -15.90 21.28 3.61
CA ARG A 110 -16.97 20.47 4.21
C ARG A 110 -17.03 20.55 5.72
N GLY A 111 -16.13 21.31 6.32
CA GLY A 111 -16.09 21.56 7.76
C GLY A 111 -15.36 20.50 8.56
N TYR A 112 -14.62 19.60 7.96
CA TYR A 112 -13.75 18.63 8.67
C TYR A 112 -12.47 19.31 9.16
N ALA A 113 -12.08 19.04 10.41
CA ALA A 113 -10.70 19.28 10.85
C ALA A 113 -9.82 18.14 10.34
N LEU A 114 -8.59 18.44 9.91
CA LEU A 114 -7.66 17.47 9.35
C LEU A 114 -6.43 17.41 10.24
N ALA A 115 -5.90 16.21 10.49
CA ALA A 115 -4.65 16.04 11.22
C ALA A 115 -3.86 14.84 10.68
N GLY A 116 -2.54 14.93 10.76
CA GLY A 116 -1.63 13.85 10.40
C GLY A 116 -0.23 14.06 10.95
N SER A 117 0.56 13.01 10.93
CA SER A 117 1.94 12.96 11.43
C SER A 117 2.93 12.56 10.34
N SER A 118 4.23 12.73 10.65
CA SER A 118 5.34 12.10 9.93
C SER A 118 5.71 10.74 10.48
N TYR A 119 5.16 10.36 11.65
CA TYR A 119 5.66 9.36 12.59
C TYR A 119 7.05 9.71 13.13
N ALA A 120 7.52 8.98 14.16
CA ALA A 120 8.85 9.20 14.74
C ALA A 120 9.96 8.51 13.94
N SER A 121 9.62 7.50 13.15
CA SER A 121 10.53 6.80 12.25
C SER A 121 9.86 6.48 10.91
N ASN A 122 10.68 6.29 9.88
CA ASN A 122 10.27 5.73 8.60
C ASN A 122 10.39 4.20 8.62
N GLY A 123 10.08 3.52 7.52
CA GLY A 123 10.05 2.06 7.41
C GLY A 123 8.69 1.48 7.77
N TRP A 124 8.67 0.27 8.30
CA TRP A 124 7.44 -0.40 8.78
C TRP A 124 7.01 0.14 10.14
N ALA A 125 6.70 1.43 10.18
CA ALA A 125 6.52 2.23 11.39
C ALA A 125 5.09 2.15 11.97
N VAL A 126 4.48 0.97 12.04
CA VAL A 126 3.08 0.79 12.52
C VAL A 126 2.94 1.24 13.98
N GLU A 127 3.85 0.80 14.86
CA GLU A 127 3.83 1.19 16.28
C GLU A 127 3.96 2.71 16.45
N ASP A 128 4.87 3.34 15.70
CA ASP A 128 5.05 4.79 15.72
C ASP A 128 3.83 5.54 15.17
N GLY A 129 3.18 5.00 14.13
CA GLY A 129 1.97 5.58 13.54
C GLY A 129 0.77 5.51 14.47
N VAL A 130 0.58 4.38 15.17
CA VAL A 130 -0.48 4.23 16.18
C VAL A 130 -0.25 5.21 17.32
N ARG A 131 0.97 5.25 17.87
CA ARG A 131 1.34 6.20 18.94
C ARG A 131 1.13 7.66 18.50
N ALA A 132 1.58 8.04 17.31
CA ALA A 132 1.39 9.39 16.78
C ALA A 132 -0.09 9.76 16.64
N GLY A 133 -0.94 8.81 16.25
CA GLY A 133 -2.38 9.00 16.20
C GLY A 133 -2.98 9.30 17.56
N GLU A 134 -2.61 8.54 18.59
CA GLU A 134 -3.03 8.76 19.98
C GLU A 134 -2.56 10.12 20.52
N GLU A 135 -1.30 10.47 20.27
CA GLU A 135 -0.70 11.74 20.71
C GLU A 135 -1.35 12.95 20.04
N ILE A 136 -1.65 12.88 18.72
CA ILE A 136 -2.35 13.95 18.01
C ILE A 136 -3.78 14.09 18.52
N TYR A 137 -4.51 12.98 18.77
CA TYR A 137 -5.84 13.05 19.35
C TYR A 137 -5.83 13.71 20.74
N ALA A 138 -4.87 13.36 21.60
CA ALA A 138 -4.71 13.96 22.91
C ALA A 138 -4.39 15.45 22.80
N LEU A 139 -3.44 15.85 21.95
CA LEU A 139 -3.10 17.25 21.68
C LEU A 139 -4.31 18.04 21.14
N PHE A 140 -5.03 17.49 20.16
CA PHE A 140 -6.21 18.11 19.59
C PHE A 140 -7.26 18.39 20.68
N THR A 141 -7.52 17.39 21.52
CA THR A 141 -8.49 17.50 22.61
C THR A 141 -8.10 18.56 23.64
N GLU A 142 -6.81 18.63 23.98
CA GLU A 142 -6.27 19.61 24.94
C GLU A 142 -6.28 21.04 24.38
N GLN A 143 -5.83 21.23 23.15
CA GLN A 143 -5.57 22.56 22.58
C GLN A 143 -6.78 23.15 21.85
N ILE A 144 -7.64 22.34 21.26
CA ILE A 144 -8.75 22.77 20.42
C ILE A 144 -10.09 22.42 21.06
N GLY A 145 -10.18 21.26 21.68
CA GLY A 145 -11.35 20.71 22.33
C GLY A 145 -11.73 19.32 21.82
N THR A 146 -12.55 18.63 22.59
CA THR A 146 -12.97 17.26 22.27
C THR A 146 -13.81 17.22 21.00
N PRO A 147 -13.39 16.49 19.95
CA PRO A 147 -14.19 16.28 18.75
C PRO A 147 -15.53 15.59 19.10
N LYS A 148 -16.58 15.90 18.35
CA LYS A 148 -17.84 15.16 18.43
C LYS A 148 -17.74 13.79 17.79
N ARG A 149 -16.84 13.66 16.81
CA ARG A 149 -16.54 12.42 16.07
C ARG A 149 -15.10 12.45 15.61
N VAL A 150 -14.48 11.27 15.61
CA VAL A 150 -13.13 11.04 15.05
C VAL A 150 -13.21 9.93 14.04
N TYR A 151 -12.82 10.23 12.80
CA TYR A 151 -12.63 9.22 11.78
C TYR A 151 -11.14 9.06 11.51
N VAL A 152 -10.65 7.85 11.68
CA VAL A 152 -9.29 7.48 11.28
C VAL A 152 -9.33 6.97 9.84
N TRP A 153 -8.37 7.40 9.03
CA TRP A 153 -8.25 6.98 7.65
C TRP A 153 -6.81 6.98 7.19
N GLY A 154 -6.50 6.22 6.16
CA GLY A 154 -5.10 6.15 5.71
C GLY A 154 -4.91 5.23 4.53
N ASP A 155 -3.82 5.43 3.82
CA ASP A 155 -3.45 4.70 2.61
C ASP A 155 -2.37 3.66 2.91
N SER A 156 -2.42 2.47 2.27
CA SER A 156 -1.33 1.49 2.31
C SER A 156 -1.01 1.02 3.74
N LEU A 157 0.23 1.16 4.20
CA LEU A 157 0.62 0.93 5.60
C LEU A 157 -0.22 1.80 6.56
N GLY A 158 -0.58 3.02 6.14
CA GLY A 158 -1.50 3.88 6.88
C GLY A 158 -2.91 3.30 7.00
N GLY A 159 -3.35 2.49 6.05
CA GLY A 159 -4.60 1.72 6.16
C GLY A 159 -4.50 0.64 7.25
N LEU A 160 -3.35 -0.01 7.40
CA LEU A 160 -3.08 -0.93 8.50
C LEU A 160 -3.08 -0.22 9.85
N ILE A 161 -2.41 0.95 9.95
CA ILE A 161 -2.41 1.79 11.15
C ILE A 161 -3.84 2.25 11.50
N THR A 162 -4.60 2.68 10.50
CA THR A 162 -6.02 3.04 10.63
C THR A 162 -6.84 1.93 11.26
N GLN A 163 -6.72 0.71 10.76
CA GLN A 163 -7.46 -0.43 11.31
C GLN A 163 -6.97 -0.80 12.72
N THR A 164 -5.67 -0.70 12.98
CA THR A 164 -5.11 -0.96 14.32
C THR A 164 -5.67 0.04 15.34
N LEU A 165 -5.72 1.34 15.01
CA LEU A 165 -6.36 2.36 15.84
C LEU A 165 -7.85 2.07 16.05
N ALA A 166 -8.58 1.70 15.00
CA ALA A 166 -10.01 1.41 15.09
C ALA A 166 -10.33 0.17 15.95
N GLU A 167 -9.40 -0.79 16.07
CA GLU A 167 -9.54 -1.96 16.93
C GLU A 167 -9.08 -1.71 18.37
N SER A 168 -8.18 -0.73 18.62
CA SER A 168 -7.58 -0.48 19.94
C SER A 168 -8.16 0.73 20.66
N ALA A 169 -8.42 1.84 19.95
CA ALA A 169 -8.75 3.12 20.56
C ALA A 169 -10.27 3.35 20.70
N ASP A 170 -10.73 3.64 21.91
CA ASP A 170 -12.15 3.84 22.22
C ASP A 170 -12.69 5.21 21.75
N TRP A 171 -11.82 6.14 21.34
CA TRP A 171 -12.18 7.46 20.84
C TRP A 171 -12.44 7.50 19.32
N VAL A 172 -12.25 6.41 18.61
CA VAL A 172 -12.53 6.28 17.18
C VAL A 172 -14.00 5.97 16.96
N ASP A 173 -14.67 6.76 16.10
CA ASP A 173 -16.09 6.58 15.76
C ASP A 173 -16.29 5.92 14.38
N GLY A 174 -15.27 5.94 13.51
CA GLY A 174 -15.34 5.32 12.19
C GLY A 174 -13.95 5.19 11.56
N ALA A 175 -13.81 4.24 10.64
CA ALA A 175 -12.54 3.93 9.99
C ALA A 175 -12.65 3.81 8.47
N ALA A 176 -11.63 4.31 7.76
CA ALA A 176 -11.52 4.20 6.30
C ALA A 176 -10.10 3.75 5.88
N PRO A 177 -9.74 2.48 6.02
CA PRO A 177 -8.51 1.92 5.46
C PRO A 177 -8.58 1.86 3.94
N LEU A 178 -7.68 2.58 3.24
CA LEU A 178 -7.62 2.64 1.78
C LEU A 178 -6.39 1.88 1.28
N CYS A 179 -6.55 1.01 0.27
CA CYS A 179 -5.44 0.18 -0.25
C CYS A 179 -4.56 -0.43 0.86
N GLY A 180 -5.20 -0.75 1.99
CA GLY A 180 -4.51 -1.10 3.23
C GLY A 180 -3.85 -2.48 3.20
N VAL A 181 -2.76 -2.62 3.95
CA VAL A 181 -2.03 -3.88 4.19
C VAL A 181 -2.82 -4.74 5.21
N MET A 182 -4.07 -5.06 4.85
CA MET A 182 -5.08 -5.58 5.78
C MET A 182 -4.84 -7.04 6.21
N ALA A 183 -4.02 -7.78 5.48
CA ALA A 183 -3.56 -9.10 5.91
C ALA A 183 -2.54 -9.03 7.07
N GLY A 184 -1.96 -7.84 7.31
CA GLY A 184 -0.92 -7.63 8.33
C GLY A 184 0.50 -7.84 7.80
N LEU A 185 1.50 -7.70 8.68
CA LEU A 185 2.91 -7.76 8.31
C LEU A 185 3.29 -9.12 7.72
N GLU A 186 3.02 -10.20 8.45
CA GLU A 186 3.55 -11.53 8.13
C GLU A 186 3.12 -12.02 6.75
N PRO A 187 1.82 -12.00 6.32
CA PRO A 187 1.45 -12.46 4.99
C PRO A 187 2.03 -11.61 3.86
N ASN A 188 2.12 -10.28 4.03
CA ASN A 188 2.63 -9.40 2.97
C ASN A 188 4.14 -9.53 2.78
N ILE A 189 4.91 -9.56 3.87
CA ILE A 189 6.37 -9.76 3.80
C ILE A 189 6.72 -11.20 3.46
N GLY A 190 5.89 -12.17 3.86
CA GLY A 190 6.01 -13.56 3.41
C GLY A 190 5.88 -13.69 1.90
N LEU A 191 4.90 -13.00 1.29
CA LEU A 191 4.74 -12.97 -0.16
C LEU A 191 5.94 -12.33 -0.88
N SER A 192 6.51 -11.27 -0.29
CA SER A 192 7.72 -10.64 -0.81
C SER A 192 8.96 -11.55 -0.69
N LEU A 193 9.07 -12.31 0.42
CA LEU A 193 10.07 -13.37 0.56
C LEU A 193 9.89 -14.45 -0.51
N ASP A 194 8.66 -14.91 -0.73
CA ASP A 194 8.38 -15.94 -1.73
C ASP A 194 8.70 -15.46 -3.14
N THR A 195 8.51 -14.16 -3.44
CA THR A 195 8.97 -13.56 -4.70
C THR A 195 10.48 -13.64 -4.83
N ALA A 196 11.24 -13.22 -3.81
CA ALA A 196 12.69 -13.30 -3.81
C ALA A 196 13.18 -14.74 -3.89
N TYR A 197 12.55 -15.65 -3.18
CA TYR A 197 12.80 -17.09 -3.22
C TYR A 197 12.57 -17.67 -4.63
N GLY A 198 11.47 -17.32 -5.27
CA GLY A 198 11.18 -17.74 -6.63
C GLY A 198 12.25 -17.28 -7.62
N VAL A 199 12.67 -16.01 -7.53
CA VAL A 199 13.75 -15.49 -8.36
C VAL A 199 15.07 -16.21 -8.06
N GLN A 200 15.43 -16.40 -6.80
CA GLN A 200 16.64 -17.14 -6.43
C GLN A 200 16.64 -18.56 -7.00
N GLN A 201 15.60 -19.33 -6.79
CA GLN A 201 15.56 -20.73 -7.17
C GLN A 201 15.46 -20.95 -8.69
N LEU A 202 14.75 -20.09 -9.39
CA LEU A 202 14.47 -20.30 -10.81
C LEU A 202 15.38 -19.51 -11.75
N MET A 203 15.96 -18.38 -11.31
CA MET A 203 16.62 -17.45 -12.22
C MET A 203 18.01 -16.96 -11.74
N PHE A 204 18.20 -16.77 -10.43
CA PHE A 204 19.40 -16.16 -9.87
C PHE A 204 19.87 -16.89 -8.60
N PRO A 205 20.49 -18.08 -8.70
CA PRO A 205 20.85 -18.91 -7.55
C PRO A 205 21.81 -18.25 -6.54
N GLU A 206 22.58 -17.25 -6.96
CA GLU A 206 23.51 -16.51 -6.12
C GLU A 206 22.87 -15.35 -5.35
N MET A 207 21.57 -15.08 -5.57
CA MET A 207 20.85 -14.01 -4.89
C MET A 207 20.73 -14.32 -3.39
N GLU A 208 21.10 -13.36 -2.55
CA GLU A 208 20.74 -13.39 -1.14
C GLU A 208 19.26 -12.99 -0.96
N ILE A 209 18.53 -13.71 -0.11
CA ILE A 209 17.10 -13.48 0.14
C ILE A 209 16.75 -13.31 1.61
N ALA A 210 17.74 -13.39 2.50
CA ALA A 210 17.61 -13.21 3.95
C ALA A 210 18.97 -12.92 4.57
N GLY A 211 18.97 -12.34 5.77
CA GLY A 211 20.19 -12.11 6.54
C GLY A 211 21.05 -10.97 6.05
N TYR A 212 20.46 -10.00 5.35
CA TYR A 212 21.16 -8.80 4.88
C TYR A 212 21.80 -8.04 6.05
N GLU A 213 23.11 -7.78 5.96
CA GLU A 213 23.86 -7.04 6.98
C GLU A 213 23.69 -5.52 6.82
N SER A 214 23.41 -5.05 5.59
CA SER A 214 23.27 -3.63 5.27
C SER A 214 22.20 -3.37 4.20
N TYR A 215 21.83 -2.10 4.06
CA TYR A 215 21.01 -1.61 2.94
C TYR A 215 21.67 -1.89 1.59
N GLU A 216 22.99 -1.70 1.49
CA GLU A 216 23.75 -1.91 0.26
C GLU A 216 23.72 -3.38 -0.19
N ASP A 217 23.79 -4.34 0.74
CA ASP A 217 23.70 -5.78 0.42
C ASP A 217 22.31 -6.13 -0.11
N ALA A 218 21.27 -5.63 0.55
CA ALA A 218 19.89 -5.82 0.11
C ALA A 218 19.61 -5.16 -1.24
N LEU A 219 20.15 -3.96 -1.47
CA LEU A 219 20.04 -3.25 -2.74
C LEU A 219 20.76 -3.99 -3.88
N ALA A 220 21.96 -4.53 -3.64
CA ALA A 220 22.70 -5.31 -4.63
C ALA A 220 21.93 -6.57 -5.05
N SER A 221 21.26 -7.24 -4.11
CA SER A 221 20.37 -8.37 -4.40
C SER A 221 19.18 -7.95 -5.28
N TRP A 222 18.54 -6.81 -4.97
CA TRP A 222 17.47 -6.27 -5.80
C TRP A 222 17.96 -5.91 -7.22
N GLU A 223 19.09 -5.21 -7.35
CA GLU A 223 19.66 -4.81 -8.65
C GLU A 223 19.99 -6.01 -9.52
N GLY A 224 20.59 -7.06 -8.94
CA GLY A 224 20.89 -8.31 -9.64
C GLY A 224 19.63 -9.00 -10.15
N ALA A 225 18.61 -9.14 -9.30
CA ALA A 225 17.31 -9.71 -9.67
C ALA A 225 16.59 -8.89 -10.74
N ALA A 226 16.58 -7.56 -10.61
CA ALA A 226 15.98 -6.66 -11.58
C ALA A 226 16.62 -6.77 -12.96
N SER A 227 17.97 -6.80 -13.02
CA SER A 227 18.70 -6.99 -14.27
C SER A 227 18.31 -8.29 -14.98
N ILE A 228 18.26 -9.41 -14.24
CA ILE A 228 17.92 -10.72 -14.81
C ILE A 228 16.49 -10.75 -15.35
N LEU A 229 15.52 -10.23 -14.61
CA LEU A 229 14.11 -10.18 -15.03
C LEU A 229 13.96 -9.34 -16.31
N ILE A 230 14.56 -8.15 -16.34
CA ILE A 230 14.46 -7.22 -17.47
C ILE A 230 15.19 -7.77 -18.72
N GLU A 231 16.40 -8.33 -18.55
CA GLU A 231 17.19 -8.89 -19.66
C GLU A 231 16.49 -10.11 -20.25
N SER A 232 15.96 -11.02 -19.42
CA SER A 232 15.21 -12.18 -19.88
C SER A 232 14.02 -11.83 -20.78
N ALA A 233 13.29 -10.77 -20.42
CA ALA A 233 12.19 -10.28 -21.24
C ALA A 233 12.67 -9.64 -22.54
N ARG A 234 13.77 -8.87 -22.47
CA ARG A 234 14.38 -8.22 -23.64
C ARG A 234 14.87 -9.24 -24.66
N ASP A 235 15.52 -10.30 -24.20
CA ASP A 235 16.08 -11.35 -25.05
C ASP A 235 15.01 -12.33 -25.56
N GLN A 236 13.78 -12.19 -25.11
CA GLN A 236 12.65 -13.06 -25.47
C GLN A 236 12.93 -14.55 -25.21
N ASP A 237 13.67 -14.82 -24.13
CA ASP A 237 13.93 -16.18 -23.67
C ASP A 237 12.64 -16.80 -23.13
N THR A 238 12.08 -17.75 -23.89
CA THR A 238 10.78 -18.36 -23.55
C THR A 238 10.86 -19.20 -22.26
N ASP A 239 11.98 -19.84 -21.95
CA ASP A 239 12.15 -20.59 -20.69
C ASP A 239 12.19 -19.61 -19.50
N ALA A 240 12.96 -18.52 -19.63
CA ALA A 240 13.02 -17.48 -18.60
C ALA A 240 11.69 -16.76 -18.42
N ILE A 241 10.95 -16.47 -19.49
CA ILE A 241 9.58 -15.90 -19.41
C ILE A 241 8.64 -16.85 -18.69
N ALA A 242 8.71 -18.15 -18.97
CA ALA A 242 7.86 -19.14 -18.28
C ALA A 242 8.21 -19.23 -16.78
N ARG A 243 9.48 -19.10 -16.38
CA ARG A 243 9.91 -18.97 -14.98
C ARG A 243 9.36 -17.71 -14.32
N ILE A 244 9.44 -16.55 -14.99
CA ILE A 244 8.86 -15.29 -14.53
C ILE A 244 7.35 -15.44 -14.28
N LEU A 245 6.61 -16.05 -15.20
CA LEU A 245 5.18 -16.30 -15.04
C LEU A 245 4.88 -17.30 -13.89
N THR A 246 5.75 -18.28 -13.67
CA THR A 246 5.63 -19.20 -12.52
C THR A 246 5.79 -18.44 -11.20
N ILE A 247 6.79 -17.56 -11.09
CA ILE A 247 6.99 -16.72 -9.90
C ILE A 247 5.77 -15.81 -9.69
N ALA A 248 5.27 -15.20 -10.75
CA ALA A 248 4.12 -14.30 -10.66
C ALA A 248 2.84 -15.03 -10.21
N ALA A 249 2.56 -16.21 -10.79
CA ALA A 249 1.42 -17.04 -10.37
C ALA A 249 1.52 -17.47 -8.91
N MET A 250 2.70 -17.86 -8.47
CA MET A 250 2.97 -18.28 -7.08
C MET A 250 2.64 -17.19 -6.05
N VAL A 251 2.72 -15.92 -6.42
CA VAL A 251 2.51 -14.77 -5.52
C VAL A 251 1.33 -13.88 -5.92
N ASP A 252 0.47 -14.33 -6.80
CA ASP A 252 -0.69 -13.57 -7.31
C ASP A 252 -0.32 -12.18 -7.86
N ALA A 253 0.85 -12.05 -8.48
CA ALA A 253 1.34 -10.78 -9.01
C ALA A 253 0.47 -10.32 -10.21
N PRO A 254 -0.17 -9.14 -10.15
CA PRO A 254 -1.00 -8.68 -11.26
C PRO A 254 -0.15 -8.30 -12.47
N SER A 255 -0.70 -8.53 -13.67
CA SER A 255 -0.12 -8.06 -14.92
C SER A 255 -0.60 -6.66 -15.34
N GLN A 256 -1.66 -6.17 -14.68
CA GLN A 256 -2.12 -4.78 -14.80
C GLN A 256 -1.43 -3.92 -13.74
N THR A 257 -0.85 -2.81 -14.18
CA THR A 257 -0.08 -1.90 -13.31
C THR A 257 -0.37 -0.45 -13.68
N PHE A 258 0.36 0.51 -13.13
CA PHE A 258 0.32 1.91 -13.58
C PHE A 258 0.66 2.07 -15.07
N THR A 259 1.47 1.16 -15.59
CA THR A 259 2.12 1.28 -16.89
C THR A 259 1.47 0.40 -17.93
N TYR A 260 1.03 -0.80 -17.54
CA TYR A 260 0.65 -1.87 -18.45
C TYR A 260 -0.78 -2.36 -18.19
N ASP A 261 -1.57 -2.48 -19.25
CA ASP A 261 -2.98 -2.89 -19.22
C ASP A 261 -3.18 -4.43 -19.29
N GLY A 262 -2.14 -5.20 -19.55
CA GLY A 262 -2.22 -6.66 -19.63
C GLY A 262 -2.96 -7.20 -20.86
N THR A 263 -3.30 -6.38 -21.86
CA THR A 263 -4.11 -6.80 -23.02
C THR A 263 -3.34 -7.54 -24.12
N SER A 264 -2.03 -7.49 -24.09
CA SER A 264 -1.15 -8.22 -25.02
C SER A 264 -0.09 -9.01 -24.27
N ILE A 265 0.51 -10.03 -24.90
CA ILE A 265 1.62 -10.78 -24.28
C ILE A 265 2.73 -9.85 -23.80
N VAL A 266 3.08 -8.83 -24.58
CA VAL A 266 4.11 -7.87 -24.20
C VAL A 266 3.68 -7.07 -22.97
N SER A 267 2.47 -6.53 -22.97
CA SER A 267 1.92 -5.77 -21.85
C SER A 267 1.80 -6.65 -20.61
N THR A 268 1.35 -7.90 -20.73
CA THR A 268 1.27 -8.88 -19.65
C THR A 268 2.63 -9.15 -19.02
N VAL A 269 3.64 -9.53 -19.82
CA VAL A 269 4.98 -9.84 -19.30
C VAL A 269 5.62 -8.60 -18.66
N SER A 270 5.48 -7.43 -19.29
CA SER A 270 6.04 -6.19 -18.75
C SER A 270 5.37 -5.76 -17.44
N GLY A 271 4.05 -5.84 -17.36
CA GLY A 271 3.31 -5.54 -16.13
C GLY A 271 3.62 -6.54 -15.01
N THR A 272 3.74 -7.82 -15.35
CA THR A 272 4.18 -8.85 -14.41
C THR A 272 5.57 -8.52 -13.84
N ILE A 273 6.53 -8.14 -14.68
CA ILE A 273 7.88 -7.77 -14.22
C ILE A 273 7.82 -6.52 -13.33
N GLU A 274 7.04 -5.49 -13.68
CA GLU A 274 6.85 -4.30 -12.85
C GLU A 274 6.31 -4.67 -11.45
N SER A 275 5.36 -5.59 -11.38
CA SER A 275 4.80 -6.10 -10.12
C SER A 275 5.85 -6.88 -9.33
N LEU A 276 6.59 -7.78 -9.97
CA LEU A 276 7.65 -8.55 -9.31
C LEU A 276 8.79 -7.66 -8.80
N LEU A 277 9.19 -6.63 -9.56
CA LEU A 277 10.22 -5.67 -9.11
C LEU A 277 9.78 -4.91 -7.86
N THR A 278 8.50 -4.58 -7.77
CA THR A 278 7.92 -3.95 -6.58
C THR A 278 7.92 -4.90 -5.39
N ALA A 279 7.46 -6.14 -5.56
CA ALA A 279 7.48 -7.16 -4.50
C ALA A 279 8.91 -7.49 -4.05
N LEU A 280 9.86 -7.59 -4.98
CA LEU A 280 11.29 -7.80 -4.70
C LEU A 280 11.89 -6.67 -3.86
N ALA A 281 11.47 -5.41 -4.06
CA ALA A 281 11.96 -4.31 -3.23
C ALA A 281 11.62 -4.51 -1.75
N TYR A 282 10.44 -5.07 -1.45
CA TYR A 282 10.07 -5.46 -0.08
C TYR A 282 10.68 -6.79 0.36
N GLY A 283 10.98 -7.70 -0.55
CA GLY A 283 11.68 -8.96 -0.27
C GLY A 283 13.19 -8.79 -0.05
N THR A 284 13.74 -7.62 -0.34
CA THR A 284 15.16 -7.28 -0.17
C THR A 284 15.33 -6.06 0.75
N VAL A 285 15.31 -4.85 0.22
CA VAL A 285 15.54 -3.59 0.97
C VAL A 285 14.51 -3.40 2.10
N GLY A 286 13.23 -3.63 1.81
CA GLY A 286 12.18 -3.55 2.83
C GLY A 286 12.35 -4.60 3.92
N ARG A 287 12.74 -5.82 3.52
CA ARG A 287 13.01 -6.90 4.48
C ARG A 287 14.20 -6.58 5.38
N GLN A 288 15.28 -6.03 4.84
CA GLN A 288 16.44 -5.63 5.63
C GLN A 288 16.06 -4.63 6.73
N GLU A 289 15.24 -3.63 6.41
CA GLU A 289 14.71 -2.67 7.38
C GLU A 289 13.83 -3.36 8.44
N ILE A 290 12.88 -4.21 8.00
CA ILE A 290 11.94 -4.91 8.89
C ILE A 290 12.68 -5.90 9.80
N ASP A 291 13.57 -6.72 9.27
CA ASP A 291 14.35 -7.68 10.04
C ASP A 291 15.26 -6.96 11.08
N THR A 292 15.84 -5.81 10.70
CA THR A 292 16.59 -4.94 11.62
C THR A 292 15.68 -4.38 12.74
N ARG A 293 14.49 -3.90 12.39
CA ARG A 293 13.51 -3.32 13.33
C ARG A 293 13.05 -4.32 14.39
N TYR A 294 12.88 -5.58 14.04
CA TYR A 294 12.39 -6.64 14.94
C TYR A 294 13.49 -7.56 15.47
N GLY A 295 14.73 -7.38 15.02
CA GLY A 295 15.91 -8.06 15.58
C GLY A 295 16.17 -9.45 15.00
N GLY A 296 15.64 -9.76 13.81
CA GLY A 296 15.83 -11.02 13.10
C GLY A 296 14.82 -11.22 12.01
N SER A 297 14.86 -12.36 11.33
CA SER A 297 13.98 -12.70 10.22
C SER A 297 12.53 -12.87 10.70
N VAL A 298 11.63 -11.94 10.34
CA VAL A 298 10.23 -11.93 10.78
C VAL A 298 9.37 -12.97 10.08
N VAL A 299 9.77 -13.46 8.90
CA VAL A 299 9.05 -14.43 8.08
C VAL A 299 9.97 -15.53 7.56
N GLY A 300 9.41 -16.71 7.38
CA GLY A 300 10.03 -17.85 6.73
C GLY A 300 9.10 -18.48 5.70
N ASN A 301 9.60 -19.46 4.94
CA ASN A 301 8.84 -20.19 3.95
C ASN A 301 8.93 -21.71 4.10
N VAL A 302 9.29 -22.19 5.29
CA VAL A 302 9.50 -23.63 5.58
C VAL A 302 8.24 -24.43 5.28
N ASP A 303 7.07 -23.90 5.63
CA ASP A 303 5.77 -24.55 5.48
C ASP A 303 5.05 -24.21 4.15
N SER A 304 5.70 -23.48 3.24
CA SER A 304 5.10 -23.09 1.97
C SER A 304 4.97 -24.28 1.02
N ASP A 305 3.75 -24.52 0.53
CA ASP A 305 3.40 -25.47 -0.54
C ASP A 305 3.19 -24.70 -1.84
N TYR A 306 4.23 -24.59 -2.66
CA TYR A 306 4.18 -23.83 -3.90
C TYR A 306 3.36 -24.55 -4.99
N ALA A 307 3.24 -25.87 -4.92
CA ALA A 307 2.45 -26.64 -5.87
C ALA A 307 0.96 -26.29 -5.80
N SER A 308 0.45 -26.00 -4.60
CA SER A 308 -0.96 -25.66 -4.40
C SER A 308 -1.33 -24.24 -4.83
N ARG A 309 -0.35 -23.37 -5.09
CA ARG A 309 -0.57 -21.97 -5.42
C ARG A 309 -0.87 -21.71 -6.91
N LEU A 310 -0.54 -22.65 -7.79
CA LEU A 310 -0.79 -22.54 -9.22
C LEU A 310 -2.07 -23.29 -9.60
N ASP A 311 -3.00 -22.59 -10.23
CA ASP A 311 -4.19 -23.21 -10.80
C ASP A 311 -3.94 -23.88 -12.17
N ASP A 312 -4.94 -24.59 -12.70
CA ASP A 312 -4.84 -25.29 -13.98
C ASP A 312 -4.66 -24.33 -15.18
N ALA A 313 -5.21 -23.13 -15.10
CA ALA A 313 -5.10 -22.14 -16.18
C ALA A 313 -3.69 -21.55 -16.23
N GLU A 314 -3.12 -21.25 -15.07
CA GLU A 314 -1.74 -20.77 -14.92
C GLU A 314 -0.73 -21.81 -15.38
N ARG A 315 -0.89 -23.09 -14.97
CA ARG A 315 -0.06 -24.18 -15.44
C ARG A 315 -0.12 -24.33 -16.95
N THR A 316 -1.32 -24.25 -17.53
CA THR A 316 -1.51 -24.30 -18.98
C THR A 316 -0.80 -23.13 -19.69
N ALA A 317 -0.88 -21.92 -19.14
CA ALA A 317 -0.22 -20.74 -19.73
C ALA A 317 1.31 -20.85 -19.64
N ILE A 318 1.86 -21.33 -18.53
CA ILE A 318 3.29 -21.56 -18.34
C ILE A 318 3.79 -22.63 -19.32
N ASP A 319 3.07 -23.73 -19.46
CA ASP A 319 3.42 -24.83 -20.37
C ASP A 319 3.36 -24.41 -21.85
N ALA A 320 2.44 -23.52 -22.19
CA ALA A 320 2.33 -22.99 -23.56
C ALA A 320 3.57 -22.16 -23.97
N ILE A 321 4.29 -21.58 -23.04
CA ILE A 321 5.48 -20.77 -23.26
C ILE A 321 6.76 -21.57 -23.05
N GLY A 322 6.86 -22.28 -21.91
CA GLY A 322 8.06 -23.03 -21.50
C GLY A 322 8.13 -24.49 -22.00
N GLY A 323 7.08 -24.94 -22.72
CA GLY A 323 6.94 -26.31 -23.21
C GLY A 323 6.26 -27.24 -22.20
N GLU A 324 5.76 -28.37 -22.69
CA GLU A 324 4.98 -29.36 -21.93
C GLU A 324 5.66 -29.74 -20.59
N GLY A 325 4.93 -29.63 -19.48
CA GLY A 325 5.38 -29.91 -18.13
C GLY A 325 6.36 -28.89 -17.54
N ALA A 326 6.47 -27.69 -18.11
CA ALA A 326 7.34 -26.63 -17.59
C ALA A 326 6.89 -26.19 -16.19
N ALA A 327 5.59 -25.98 -15.97
CA ALA A 327 5.03 -25.60 -14.68
C ALA A 327 5.39 -26.61 -13.58
N ASP A 328 5.21 -27.92 -13.84
CA ASP A 328 5.54 -28.94 -12.87
C ASP A 328 7.06 -29.01 -12.58
N ARG A 329 7.91 -28.81 -13.59
CA ARG A 329 9.37 -28.77 -13.39
C ARG A 329 9.78 -27.58 -12.51
N PHE A 330 9.20 -26.40 -12.72
CA PHE A 330 9.54 -25.21 -11.95
C PHE A 330 9.03 -25.30 -10.51
N VAL A 331 7.80 -25.75 -10.33
CA VAL A 331 7.25 -26.02 -9.00
C VAL A 331 8.09 -27.06 -8.25
N ALA A 332 8.53 -28.15 -8.91
CA ALA A 332 9.40 -29.12 -8.27
C ALA A 332 10.76 -28.52 -7.81
N ILE A 333 11.31 -27.55 -8.53
CA ILE A 333 12.51 -26.81 -8.08
C ILE A 333 12.19 -26.01 -6.81
N LEU A 334 11.06 -25.29 -6.80
CA LEU A 334 10.63 -24.48 -5.66
C LEU A 334 10.37 -25.32 -4.41
N ASP A 335 9.69 -26.46 -4.56
CA ASP A 335 9.35 -27.34 -3.43
C ASP A 335 10.57 -28.03 -2.83
N ASN A 336 11.60 -28.29 -3.61
CA ASN A 336 12.83 -28.97 -3.17
C ASN A 336 13.99 -28.02 -2.84
N GLY A 337 13.84 -26.71 -3.04
CA GLY A 337 14.87 -25.71 -2.73
C GLY A 337 15.06 -25.51 -1.22
N PRO A 338 16.22 -24.97 -0.80
CA PRO A 338 16.48 -24.63 0.59
C PRO A 338 15.52 -23.57 1.09
N ARG A 339 14.97 -23.75 2.29
CA ARG A 339 13.97 -22.86 2.90
C ARG A 339 14.61 -21.84 3.85
N VAL A 340 13.94 -20.72 4.02
CA VAL A 340 14.29 -19.70 5.01
C VAL A 340 13.45 -19.94 6.27
N GLU A 341 14.10 -19.97 7.43
CA GLU A 341 13.42 -20.04 8.72
C GLU A 341 13.22 -18.62 9.29
N ALA A 342 12.06 -18.40 9.92
CA ALA A 342 11.86 -17.18 10.71
C ALA A 342 12.59 -17.28 12.04
N ASP A 343 13.07 -16.14 12.59
CA ASP A 343 13.48 -16.07 13.99
C ASP A 343 12.24 -15.99 14.88
N PRO A 344 12.01 -16.95 15.79
CA PRO A 344 10.81 -16.97 16.60
C PRO A 344 10.61 -15.73 17.50
N ALA A 345 11.70 -15.08 17.94
CA ALA A 345 11.62 -13.89 18.78
C ALA A 345 11.26 -12.66 17.94
N ALA A 346 11.87 -12.53 16.74
CA ALA A 346 11.56 -11.47 15.79
C ALA A 346 10.12 -11.61 15.28
N GLN A 347 9.68 -12.82 14.93
CA GLN A 347 8.30 -13.09 14.50
C GLN A 347 7.29 -12.72 15.60
N ALA A 348 7.53 -13.11 16.85
CA ALA A 348 6.66 -12.74 17.98
C ALA A 348 6.59 -11.21 18.15
N ALA A 349 7.71 -10.51 18.06
CA ALA A 349 7.77 -9.06 18.15
C ALA A 349 7.04 -8.38 16.96
N ALA A 350 7.16 -8.94 15.75
CA ALA A 350 6.45 -8.45 14.57
C ALA A 350 4.93 -8.69 14.67
N ILE A 351 4.49 -9.81 15.22
CA ILE A 351 3.07 -10.09 15.49
C ILE A 351 2.51 -9.09 16.50
N GLU A 352 3.25 -8.77 17.55
CA GLU A 352 2.80 -7.85 18.61
C GLU A 352 2.74 -6.39 18.13
N ARG A 353 3.74 -5.92 17.37
CA ARG A 353 3.94 -4.49 17.08
C ARG A 353 3.86 -4.11 15.61
N GLY A 354 3.92 -5.09 14.71
CA GLY A 354 3.97 -4.87 13.26
C GLY A 354 2.61 -4.64 12.60
N GLY A 355 1.53 -4.76 13.35
CA GLY A 355 0.15 -4.60 12.86
C GLY A 355 -0.41 -5.91 12.28
N ASN A 356 -1.42 -6.44 12.97
CA ASN A 356 -2.17 -7.62 12.56
C ASN A 356 -3.66 -7.41 12.87
N PRO A 357 -4.44 -6.81 11.95
CA PRO A 357 -5.86 -6.57 12.16
C PRO A 357 -6.57 -7.88 12.50
N SER A 358 -7.29 -7.87 13.61
CA SER A 358 -7.96 -9.07 14.12
C SER A 358 -9.27 -9.38 13.37
N GLY A 359 -9.84 -8.38 12.71
CA GLY A 359 -11.17 -8.41 12.13
C GLY A 359 -12.29 -8.13 13.14
N ALA A 360 -11.96 -7.89 14.42
CA ALA A 360 -12.94 -7.49 15.44
C ALA A 360 -13.32 -6.01 15.25
N VAL A 361 -14.02 -5.72 14.18
CA VAL A 361 -14.44 -4.38 13.78
C VAL A 361 -15.40 -3.79 14.82
N LYS A 362 -14.95 -2.75 15.52
CA LYS A 362 -15.74 -2.10 16.60
C LYS A 362 -16.63 -0.97 16.10
N VAL A 363 -16.24 -0.30 15.02
CA VAL A 363 -16.89 0.90 14.49
C VAL A 363 -17.25 0.71 13.00
N PRO A 364 -18.15 1.52 12.43
CA PRO A 364 -18.37 1.54 10.99
C PRO A 364 -17.06 1.66 10.23
N THR A 365 -16.79 0.71 9.35
CA THR A 365 -15.53 0.63 8.61
C THR A 365 -15.80 0.48 7.11
N ILE A 366 -15.22 1.36 6.29
CA ILE A 366 -15.30 1.31 4.83
C ILE A 366 -13.88 1.17 4.29
N THR A 367 -13.57 0.05 3.66
CA THR A 367 -12.31 -0.11 2.94
C THR A 367 -12.49 0.18 1.45
N MET A 368 -11.43 0.63 0.78
CA MET A 368 -11.40 0.77 -0.67
C MET A 368 -10.06 0.27 -1.20
N HIS A 369 -10.09 -0.54 -2.28
CA HIS A 369 -8.90 -1.15 -2.85
C HIS A 369 -8.96 -1.20 -4.37
N THR A 370 -7.83 -1.08 -5.06
CA THR A 370 -7.74 -1.32 -6.50
C THR A 370 -7.55 -2.82 -6.76
N LYS A 371 -8.28 -3.40 -7.73
CA LYS A 371 -8.10 -4.82 -8.08
C LYS A 371 -6.76 -5.07 -8.80
N ALA A 372 -6.21 -4.03 -9.42
CA ALA A 372 -4.92 -4.05 -10.12
C ALA A 372 -3.85 -3.32 -9.28
N ASP A 373 -3.67 -3.72 -8.04
CA ASP A 373 -2.66 -3.20 -7.13
C ASP A 373 -1.42 -4.11 -7.13
N PRO A 374 -0.28 -3.67 -7.69
CA PRO A 374 0.92 -4.50 -7.77
C PRO A 374 1.76 -4.51 -6.48
N LEU A 375 1.43 -3.66 -5.51
CA LEU A 375 2.19 -3.54 -4.26
C LEU A 375 1.48 -4.24 -3.11
N VAL A 376 0.24 -3.86 -2.84
CA VAL A 376 -0.62 -4.50 -1.85
C VAL A 376 -1.72 -5.21 -2.60
N ILE A 377 -1.50 -6.48 -2.94
CA ILE A 377 -2.45 -7.24 -3.76
C ILE A 377 -3.84 -7.29 -3.13
N VAL A 378 -4.87 -7.31 -3.99
CA VAL A 378 -6.28 -7.23 -3.58
C VAL A 378 -6.71 -8.32 -2.60
N GLN A 379 -6.00 -9.45 -2.54
CA GLN A 379 -6.21 -10.53 -1.59
C GLN A 379 -6.13 -10.09 -0.12
N ASN A 380 -5.44 -8.98 0.17
CA ASN A 380 -5.49 -8.34 1.49
C ASN A 380 -6.93 -8.07 1.95
N GLN A 381 -7.84 -7.71 1.04
CA GLN A 381 -9.25 -7.49 1.35
C GLN A 381 -9.98 -8.80 1.68
N THR A 382 -9.66 -9.89 0.98
CA THR A 382 -10.21 -11.22 1.27
C THR A 382 -9.75 -11.72 2.64
N PHE A 383 -8.46 -11.59 2.92
CA PHE A 383 -7.88 -11.95 4.22
C PHE A 383 -8.57 -11.24 5.38
N PHE A 384 -8.76 -9.94 5.25
CA PHE A 384 -9.43 -9.14 6.27
C PHE A 384 -10.91 -9.49 6.41
N ARG A 385 -11.63 -9.72 5.31
CA ARG A 385 -13.02 -10.16 5.30
C ARG A 385 -13.19 -11.49 6.02
N ASP A 386 -12.32 -12.44 5.78
CA ASP A 386 -12.40 -13.77 6.38
C ASP A 386 -12.16 -13.69 7.90
N ARG A 387 -11.22 -12.87 8.35
CA ARG A 387 -11.04 -12.55 9.78
C ARG A 387 -12.28 -11.85 10.37
N TYR A 388 -12.83 -10.87 9.67
CA TYR A 388 -14.05 -10.20 10.08
C TYR A 388 -15.22 -11.17 10.25
N GLN A 389 -15.42 -12.09 9.31
CA GLN A 389 -16.46 -13.11 9.38
C GLN A 389 -16.28 -14.04 10.58
N ALA A 390 -15.05 -14.50 10.82
CA ALA A 390 -14.72 -15.32 11.99
C ALA A 390 -15.01 -14.58 13.30
N GLN A 391 -14.67 -13.29 13.39
CA GLN A 391 -14.99 -12.47 14.57
C GLN A 391 -16.51 -12.20 14.71
N GLN A 392 -17.22 -12.06 13.60
CA GLN A 392 -18.68 -11.90 13.60
C GLN A 392 -19.36 -13.16 14.12
N GLU A 393 -18.92 -14.33 13.68
CA GLU A 393 -19.41 -15.63 14.20
C GLU A 393 -19.11 -15.81 15.69
N ALA A 394 -17.96 -15.29 16.16
CA ALA A 394 -17.58 -15.30 17.57
C ALA A 394 -18.32 -14.23 18.42
N GLY A 395 -19.09 -13.33 17.80
CA GLY A 395 -19.82 -12.26 18.48
C GLY A 395 -18.97 -11.07 18.94
N ASN A 396 -17.78 -10.89 18.35
CA ASN A 396 -16.81 -9.84 18.71
C ASN A 396 -16.91 -8.58 17.84
N VAL A 397 -17.82 -8.55 16.86
CA VAL A 397 -18.02 -7.40 15.97
C VAL A 397 -19.12 -6.50 16.51
N LEU A 398 -18.81 -5.22 16.73
CA LEU A 398 -19.76 -4.18 17.17
C LEU A 398 -20.12 -3.20 16.06
N GLY A 399 -19.19 -2.98 15.12
CA GLY A 399 -19.37 -2.18 13.91
C GLY A 399 -19.75 -3.05 12.70
N GLY A 400 -19.62 -2.47 11.52
CA GLY A 400 -19.85 -3.18 10.26
C GLY A 400 -18.74 -2.89 9.26
N LEU A 401 -18.58 -3.77 8.27
CA LEU A 401 -17.58 -3.66 7.22
C LEU A 401 -18.25 -3.50 5.84
N VAL A 402 -17.80 -2.50 5.09
CA VAL A 402 -18.10 -2.31 3.67
C VAL A 402 -16.78 -2.31 2.90
N GLN A 403 -16.65 -3.17 1.89
CA GLN A 403 -15.45 -3.23 1.06
C GLN A 403 -15.76 -2.72 -0.34
N LEU A 404 -15.05 -1.68 -0.78
CA LEU A 404 -15.18 -1.07 -2.08
C LEU A 404 -14.00 -1.44 -2.96
N TYR A 405 -14.27 -1.65 -4.24
CA TYR A 405 -13.24 -2.02 -5.22
C TYR A 405 -13.26 -1.05 -6.40
N THR A 406 -12.08 -0.72 -6.89
CA THR A 406 -11.89 0.01 -8.14
C THR A 406 -11.14 -0.86 -9.13
N VAL A 407 -11.43 -0.67 -10.40
CA VAL A 407 -10.78 -1.36 -11.52
C VAL A 407 -10.35 -0.35 -12.57
N PRO A 408 -9.20 -0.54 -13.22
CA PRO A 408 -8.82 0.29 -14.35
C PRO A 408 -9.73 -0.01 -15.57
N PRO A 409 -9.76 0.88 -16.55
CA PRO A 409 -10.32 0.52 -17.85
C PRO A 409 -9.56 -0.68 -18.43
N PRO A 410 -10.21 -1.47 -19.31
CA PRO A 410 -9.60 -2.70 -19.85
C PRO A 410 -8.37 -2.43 -20.71
N GLU A 411 -8.28 -1.26 -21.34
CA GLU A 411 -7.16 -0.86 -22.19
C GLU A 411 -6.71 0.55 -21.82
N TYR A 412 -5.40 0.73 -21.67
CA TYR A 412 -4.75 2.02 -21.47
C TYR A 412 -3.29 1.97 -21.92
N SER A 413 -2.65 3.13 -22.09
CA SER A 413 -1.24 3.21 -22.46
C SER A 413 -0.48 4.18 -21.57
N GLN A 414 0.84 4.00 -21.50
CA GLN A 414 1.74 4.92 -20.79
C GLN A 414 1.63 6.38 -21.27
N GLU A 415 1.35 6.58 -22.56
CA GLU A 415 1.27 7.92 -23.18
C GLU A 415 0.10 8.75 -22.65
N THR A 416 -0.96 8.08 -22.21
CA THR A 416 -2.15 8.74 -21.64
C THR A 416 -2.11 8.90 -20.13
N GLY A 417 -1.09 8.36 -19.48
CA GLY A 417 -0.96 8.31 -18.02
C GLY A 417 -1.76 7.16 -17.40
N ALA A 418 -1.48 6.88 -16.13
CA ALA A 418 -2.17 5.83 -15.39
C ALA A 418 -3.63 6.20 -15.13
N PRO A 419 -4.60 5.39 -15.59
CA PRO A 419 -6.00 5.62 -15.27
C PRO A 419 -6.26 5.33 -13.79
N TYR A 420 -7.25 6.00 -13.20
CA TYR A 420 -7.69 5.65 -11.86
C TYR A 420 -8.14 4.18 -11.79
N GLY A 421 -7.86 3.53 -10.66
CA GLY A 421 -8.09 2.10 -10.48
C GLY A 421 -6.94 1.21 -10.97
N ALA A 422 -5.90 1.76 -11.61
CA ALA A 422 -4.65 1.06 -11.94
C ALA A 422 -3.56 1.44 -10.95
N GLY A 423 -2.87 0.45 -10.39
CA GLY A 423 -1.75 0.67 -9.47
C GLY A 423 -2.16 0.90 -8.03
N HIS A 424 -1.16 1.07 -7.17
CA HIS A 424 -1.34 1.17 -5.73
C HIS A 424 -1.97 2.50 -5.31
N CYS A 425 -3.07 2.45 -4.55
CA CYS A 425 -3.77 3.61 -4.00
C CYS A 425 -4.23 4.67 -5.01
N ASN A 426 -4.31 4.33 -6.28
CA ASN A 426 -4.64 5.28 -7.34
C ASN A 426 -6.15 5.55 -7.41
N PHE A 427 -6.65 6.32 -6.45
CA PHE A 427 -8.05 6.73 -6.33
C PHE A 427 -8.25 8.18 -6.73
N THR A 428 -9.42 8.51 -7.28
CA THR A 428 -9.79 9.91 -7.53
C THR A 428 -9.94 10.67 -6.20
N PRO A 429 -9.68 11.99 -6.16
CA PRO A 429 -10.05 12.81 -5.01
C PRO A 429 -11.54 12.68 -4.64
N GLN A 430 -12.42 12.58 -5.65
CA GLN A 430 -13.84 12.36 -5.43
C GLN A 430 -14.13 11.03 -4.74
N SER A 431 -13.46 9.94 -5.10
CA SER A 431 -13.63 8.63 -4.44
C SER A 431 -13.24 8.67 -2.97
N ARG A 432 -12.14 9.36 -2.64
CA ARG A 432 -11.69 9.56 -1.25
C ARG A 432 -12.70 10.36 -0.44
N ILE A 433 -13.21 11.47 -0.99
CA ILE A 433 -14.26 12.27 -0.37
C ILE A 433 -15.52 11.42 -0.20
N ALA A 434 -15.92 10.65 -1.21
CA ALA A 434 -17.10 9.80 -1.16
C ALA A 434 -17.03 8.77 -0.02
N VAL A 435 -15.88 8.14 0.19
CA VAL A 435 -15.69 7.21 1.32
C VAL A 435 -15.89 7.92 2.66
N ILE A 436 -15.30 9.11 2.84
CA ILE A 436 -15.46 9.89 4.07
C ILE A 436 -16.93 10.32 4.28
N GLU A 437 -17.61 10.81 3.24
CA GLU A 437 -19.02 11.23 3.34
C GLU A 437 -19.99 10.04 3.61
N LEU A 438 -19.73 8.88 2.99
CA LEU A 438 -20.49 7.65 3.25
C LEU A 438 -20.27 7.17 4.70
N LEU A 439 -19.04 7.22 5.19
CA LEU A 439 -18.69 6.89 6.58
C LEU A 439 -19.35 7.87 7.56
N ASP A 440 -19.25 9.18 7.32
CA ASP A 440 -19.87 10.21 8.17
C ASP A 440 -21.39 10.01 8.26
N ARG A 441 -22.04 9.72 7.14
CA ARG A 441 -23.46 9.43 7.13
C ARG A 441 -23.80 8.16 7.91
N TRP A 442 -22.99 7.11 7.74
CA TRP A 442 -23.21 5.87 8.46
C TRP A 442 -23.08 6.06 9.98
N VAL A 443 -22.02 6.74 10.43
CA VAL A 443 -21.79 7.01 11.86
C VAL A 443 -22.87 7.92 12.44
N ARG A 444 -23.25 9.00 11.73
CA ARG A 444 -24.20 9.99 12.26
C ARG A 444 -25.65 9.55 12.23
N GLU A 445 -26.06 8.84 11.21
CA GLU A 445 -27.47 8.53 10.92
C GLU A 445 -27.78 7.04 11.10
N GLY A 446 -26.77 6.19 11.33
CA GLY A 446 -26.93 4.74 11.37
C GLY A 446 -27.29 4.12 10.02
N VAL A 447 -27.09 4.86 8.92
CA VAL A 447 -27.49 4.43 7.57
C VAL A 447 -26.31 3.71 6.90
N HIS A 448 -26.36 2.39 6.90
CA HIS A 448 -25.37 1.56 6.20
C HIS A 448 -25.37 1.90 4.69
N PRO A 449 -24.19 2.14 4.08
CA PRO A 449 -24.10 2.46 2.65
C PRO A 449 -24.57 1.28 1.80
N GLY A 450 -25.60 1.50 0.97
CA GLY A 450 -26.05 0.52 0.00
C GLY A 450 -25.46 0.77 -1.39
N PRO A 451 -25.51 -0.22 -2.32
CA PRO A 451 -24.85 -0.14 -3.63
C PRO A 451 -25.19 1.13 -4.43
N VAL A 452 -26.45 1.51 -4.49
CA VAL A 452 -26.91 2.72 -5.22
C VAL A 452 -26.32 4.01 -4.63
N ALA A 453 -26.20 4.09 -3.30
CA ALA A 453 -25.62 5.26 -2.62
C ALA A 453 -24.10 5.32 -2.88
N ILE A 454 -23.43 4.19 -2.87
CA ILE A 454 -22.01 4.06 -3.13
C ILE A 454 -21.72 4.47 -4.59
N GLU A 455 -22.40 3.86 -5.57
CA GLU A 455 -22.19 4.15 -6.99
C GLU A 455 -22.38 5.64 -7.29
N LYS A 456 -23.43 6.25 -6.75
CA LYS A 456 -23.69 7.69 -6.89
C LYS A 456 -22.60 8.55 -6.28
N ALA A 457 -22.07 8.17 -5.09
CA ALA A 457 -21.05 8.94 -4.38
C ALA A 457 -19.67 8.84 -5.06
N MET A 458 -19.29 7.64 -5.49
CA MET A 458 -18.01 7.37 -6.15
C MET A 458 -17.86 8.11 -7.48
N GLY A 459 -18.94 8.24 -8.24
CA GLY A 459 -18.93 8.88 -9.57
C GLY A 459 -18.34 8.00 -10.68
N PRO A 460 -18.52 8.42 -11.95
CA PRO A 460 -18.21 7.57 -13.10
C PRO A 460 -16.72 7.39 -13.38
N GLU A 461 -15.87 8.31 -12.95
CA GLU A 461 -14.42 8.28 -13.19
C GLU A 461 -13.65 7.48 -12.13
N SER A 462 -14.33 6.99 -11.10
CA SER A 462 -13.70 6.30 -9.97
C SER A 462 -13.13 4.92 -10.32
N GLY A 463 -13.59 4.31 -11.39
CA GLY A 463 -13.36 2.88 -11.66
C GLY A 463 -14.08 1.96 -10.67
N TYR A 464 -15.05 2.48 -9.89
CA TYR A 464 -15.80 1.66 -8.91
C TYR A 464 -16.48 0.47 -9.60
N SER A 465 -16.29 -0.71 -9.02
CA SER A 465 -16.91 -1.97 -9.45
C SER A 465 -17.78 -2.49 -8.32
N ALA A 466 -19.11 -2.54 -8.56
CA ALA A 466 -20.10 -3.04 -7.61
C ALA A 466 -19.96 -4.56 -7.35
#